data_f92e68287ba67ce6183c9481988d9c0b
#
_entry.id   f92e68287ba67ce6183c9481988d9c0b
#
_cell.length_a   1.000
_cell.length_b   1.000
_cell.length_c   1.000
_cell.angle_alpha   90.00
_cell.angle_beta   90.00
_cell.angle_gamma   90.00
#
_symmetry.space_group_name_H-M   'P 1'
#
loop_
_entity.id
_entity.type
_entity.pdbx_description
1 polymer ?
#
loop_
_entity_poly.entity_id
_entity_poly.type
_entity_poly.pdbx_seq_one_letter_code
_entity_poly.pdbx_strand_id
1 'polypeptide(L)'
;MQKIVYLLAFVLFISSSSFSQDKIYRHNGKVVEAKIIEIGSSEIKYREYNNPNGPIYVLETDRIKKVVYENGKEEKFEDNLRDPERYAGQLSKAIKLNFLSALYGYTEIGYEKSTGYGKGFEVSVGIIGAGKSGILNYNYYYSQIGEVKRNPFGVFFTTGFKFGKLPDFILFGRSKASHLMQGTYVKPLLYLGNYKENRIVDKGNNTYEVGKQNVTFGALQIEVGRQWVLGDKFLLDIYEGLGYGVDNKKSSYQDLFYDDDNSSAFNYANARVGKSPGLSFTFGIKLGWLIK
;
A
#
# COMPACT_ATOMS: atom_id res chain seq x y z
N MET A 1 53.51 38.34 -35.69
CA MET A 1 53.08 36.94 -35.81
C MET A 1 53.53 36.09 -34.61
N GLN A 2 54.81 36.14 -34.16
CA GLN A 2 55.30 35.36 -33.00
C GLN A 2 54.49 35.57 -31.73
N LYS A 3 54.07 36.79 -31.36
CA LYS A 3 53.33 37.09 -30.12
C LYS A 3 51.93 36.45 -30.11
N ILE A 4 51.31 36.26 -31.27
CA ILE A 4 50.00 35.61 -31.44
C ILE A 4 50.13 34.11 -31.24
N VAL A 5 51.22 33.50 -31.71
CA VAL A 5 51.49 32.07 -31.53
C VAL A 5 51.72 31.72 -30.03
N TYR A 6 52.41 32.58 -29.30
CA TYR A 6 52.57 32.39 -27.82
C TYR A 6 51.28 32.58 -27.05
N LEU A 7 50.42 33.50 -27.47
CA LEU A 7 49.07 33.67 -26.88
C LEU A 7 48.17 32.47 -27.15
N LEU A 8 48.18 31.93 -28.38
CA LEU A 8 47.46 30.71 -28.73
C LEU A 8 47.98 29.47 -27.98
N ALA A 9 49.29 29.33 -27.84
CA ALA A 9 49.91 28.25 -27.06
C ALA A 9 49.54 28.36 -25.57
N PHE A 10 49.50 29.57 -25.01
CA PHE A 10 49.13 29.79 -23.59
C PHE A 10 47.64 29.49 -23.36
N VAL A 11 46.75 29.82 -24.30
CA VAL A 11 45.30 29.49 -24.19
C VAL A 11 45.06 27.97 -24.28
N LEU A 12 45.83 27.26 -25.09
CA LEU A 12 45.78 25.80 -25.19
C LEU A 12 46.30 25.08 -23.93
N PHE A 13 47.21 25.69 -23.17
CA PHE A 13 47.71 25.13 -21.91
C PHE A 13 46.75 25.31 -20.74
N ILE A 14 45.82 26.27 -20.77
CA ILE A 14 44.82 26.51 -19.70
C ILE A 14 43.64 25.51 -19.73
N SER A 15 43.43 24.83 -20.88
CA SER A 15 42.27 23.95 -21.08
C SER A 15 42.44 22.52 -20.54
N SER A 16 43.53 22.19 -19.85
CA SER A 16 43.84 20.80 -19.50
C SER A 16 43.72 20.42 -18.01
N SER A 17 43.06 21.23 -17.18
CA SER A 17 42.86 20.87 -15.77
C SER A 17 41.39 20.76 -15.43
N SER A 18 40.66 19.97 -16.17
CA SER A 18 39.32 19.54 -15.72
C SER A 18 39.51 18.36 -14.75
N PHE A 19 39.77 18.66 -13.48
CA PHE A 19 39.64 17.64 -12.45
C PHE A 19 38.14 17.22 -12.41
N SER A 20 37.85 16.14 -13.08
CA SER A 20 36.52 15.53 -13.01
C SER A 20 36.48 14.67 -11.74
N GLN A 21 35.51 14.93 -10.89
CA GLN A 21 35.23 14.10 -9.73
C GLN A 21 34.28 12.99 -10.09
N ASP A 22 34.25 11.92 -9.34
CA ASP A 22 33.21 10.90 -9.43
C ASP A 22 31.87 11.52 -9.07
N LYS A 23 30.84 11.23 -9.85
CA LYS A 23 29.48 11.71 -9.62
C LYS A 23 28.52 10.55 -9.47
N ILE A 24 27.85 10.49 -8.31
CA ILE A 24 26.83 9.49 -8.02
C ILE A 24 25.46 10.12 -8.30
N TYR A 25 24.79 9.68 -9.36
CA TYR A 25 23.44 10.11 -9.72
C TYR A 25 22.43 9.20 -9.05
N ARG A 26 21.61 9.76 -8.20
CA ARG A 26 20.58 9.01 -7.47
C ARG A 26 19.25 9.01 -8.20
N HIS A 27 18.41 8.00 -7.98
CA HIS A 27 17.05 7.92 -8.58
C HIS A 27 16.12 9.09 -8.17
N ASN A 28 16.39 9.77 -7.05
CA ASN A 28 15.64 10.94 -6.61
C ASN A 28 16.13 12.27 -7.23
N GLY A 29 17.00 12.21 -8.24
CA GLY A 29 17.55 13.38 -8.94
C GLY A 29 18.71 14.07 -8.23
N LYS A 30 19.09 13.67 -6.99
CA LYS A 30 20.28 14.22 -6.34
C LYS A 30 21.54 13.69 -6.98
N VAL A 31 22.51 14.57 -7.15
CA VAL A 31 23.88 14.23 -7.57
C VAL A 31 24.81 14.43 -6.38
N VAL A 32 25.66 13.45 -6.09
CA VAL A 32 26.65 13.51 -5.03
C VAL A 32 28.03 13.53 -5.70
N GLU A 33 28.80 14.58 -5.48
CA GLU A 33 30.21 14.67 -5.86
C GLU A 33 31.03 13.92 -4.83
N ALA A 34 31.71 12.90 -5.26
CA ALA A 34 32.31 11.91 -4.38
C ALA A 34 33.66 11.43 -4.87
N LYS A 35 34.42 10.85 -3.95
CA LYS A 35 35.51 9.93 -4.27
C LYS A 35 35.04 8.53 -3.90
N ILE A 36 34.84 7.69 -4.91
CA ILE A 36 34.41 6.31 -4.72
C ILE A 36 35.55 5.50 -4.19
N ILE A 37 35.29 4.74 -3.13
CA ILE A 37 36.28 3.88 -2.46
C ILE A 37 36.10 2.44 -2.91
N GLU A 38 34.85 1.98 -2.92
CA GLU A 38 34.51 0.60 -3.20
C GLU A 38 33.11 0.52 -3.77
N ILE A 39 32.90 -0.32 -4.78
CA ILE A 39 31.59 -0.69 -5.31
C ILE A 39 31.39 -2.17 -5.02
N GLY A 40 30.47 -2.44 -4.10
CA GLY A 40 30.00 -3.78 -3.80
C GLY A 40 28.72 -4.14 -4.59
N SER A 41 28.28 -5.37 -4.44
CA SER A 41 27.06 -5.86 -5.11
C SER A 41 25.78 -5.15 -4.65
N SER A 42 25.75 -4.67 -3.40
CA SER A 42 24.57 -4.05 -2.79
C SER A 42 24.78 -2.62 -2.30
N GLU A 43 26.01 -2.15 -2.25
CA GLU A 43 26.34 -0.84 -1.69
C GLU A 43 27.60 -0.24 -2.32
N ILE A 44 27.66 1.09 -2.33
CA ILE A 44 28.86 1.86 -2.71
C ILE A 44 29.36 2.58 -1.47
N LYS A 45 30.68 2.49 -1.21
CA LYS A 45 31.38 3.26 -0.19
C LYS A 45 32.07 4.44 -0.85
N TYR A 46 31.84 5.63 -0.33
CA TYR A 46 32.41 6.86 -0.87
C TYR A 46 32.73 7.88 0.22
N ARG A 47 33.56 8.85 -0.10
CA ARG A 47 33.75 10.10 0.66
C ARG A 47 33.22 11.27 -0.15
N GLU A 48 32.74 12.30 0.53
CA GLU A 48 32.41 13.54 -0.16
C GLU A 48 33.66 14.17 -0.74
N TYR A 49 33.57 14.66 -1.96
CA TYR A 49 34.70 15.25 -2.66
C TYR A 49 35.28 16.44 -1.90
N ASN A 50 34.43 17.26 -1.30
CA ASN A 50 34.80 18.43 -0.50
C ASN A 50 35.40 18.07 0.87
N ASN A 51 35.36 16.79 1.28
CA ASN A 51 35.89 16.30 2.54
C ASN A 51 36.60 14.95 2.37
N PRO A 52 37.76 14.91 1.69
CA PRO A 52 38.45 13.66 1.34
C PRO A 52 38.96 12.88 2.57
N ASN A 53 39.16 13.54 3.70
CA ASN A 53 39.57 12.92 4.96
C ASN A 53 38.37 12.69 5.92
N GLY A 54 37.15 12.98 5.48
CA GLY A 54 35.94 12.82 6.23
C GLY A 54 35.49 11.37 6.41
N PRO A 55 34.32 11.14 7.00
CA PRO A 55 33.80 9.81 7.20
C PRO A 55 33.50 9.11 5.87
N ILE A 56 33.53 7.79 5.90
CA ILE A 56 33.10 6.97 4.76
C ILE A 56 31.57 6.85 4.83
N TYR A 57 30.92 7.28 3.77
CA TYR A 57 29.48 7.11 3.59
C TYR A 57 29.20 5.83 2.82
N VAL A 58 28.09 5.18 3.16
CA VAL A 58 27.59 4.00 2.47
C VAL A 58 26.28 4.35 1.78
N LEU A 59 26.16 4.02 0.52
CA LEU A 59 24.95 4.22 -0.27
C LEU A 59 24.56 2.92 -0.98
N GLU A 60 23.36 2.48 -0.76
CA GLU A 60 22.82 1.27 -1.40
C GLU A 60 22.71 1.44 -2.93
N THR A 61 23.10 0.41 -3.69
CA THR A 61 23.11 0.46 -5.17
C THR A 61 21.72 0.65 -5.77
N ASP A 62 20.66 0.21 -5.10
CA ASP A 62 19.25 0.41 -5.50
C ASP A 62 18.80 1.88 -5.45
N ARG A 63 19.58 2.75 -4.82
CA ARG A 63 19.33 4.20 -4.77
C ARG A 63 20.06 4.97 -5.87
N ILE A 64 20.93 4.28 -6.62
CA ILE A 64 21.84 4.87 -7.58
C ILE A 64 21.34 4.56 -8.99
N LYS A 65 21.21 5.60 -9.81
CA LYS A 65 20.88 5.47 -11.22
C LYS A 65 22.13 5.16 -12.06
N LYS A 66 23.18 5.91 -11.81
CA LYS A 66 24.49 5.73 -12.44
C LYS A 66 25.60 6.39 -11.65
N VAL A 67 26.78 5.92 -11.83
CA VAL A 67 28.04 6.55 -11.43
C VAL A 67 28.75 7.01 -12.69
N VAL A 68 29.28 8.22 -12.65
CA VAL A 68 30.21 8.75 -13.66
C VAL A 68 31.53 8.95 -12.96
N TYR A 69 32.53 8.20 -13.39
CA TYR A 69 33.88 8.28 -12.81
C TYR A 69 34.63 9.49 -13.32
N GLU A 70 35.67 9.88 -12.60
CA GLU A 70 36.63 10.95 -12.97
C GLU A 70 37.12 10.82 -14.42
N ASN A 71 37.34 9.62 -14.91
CA ASN A 71 37.79 9.33 -16.27
C ASN A 71 36.71 9.38 -17.35
N GLY A 72 35.47 9.79 -16.99
CA GLY A 72 34.33 9.86 -17.86
C GLY A 72 33.62 8.52 -18.12
N LYS A 73 34.11 7.41 -17.55
CA LYS A 73 33.42 6.11 -17.65
C LYS A 73 32.12 6.17 -16.88
N GLU A 74 31.05 5.67 -17.47
CA GLU A 74 29.76 5.52 -16.80
C GLU A 74 29.51 4.08 -16.40
N GLU A 75 29.05 3.88 -15.17
CA GLU A 75 28.51 2.63 -14.69
C GLU A 75 27.04 2.84 -14.31
N LYS A 76 26.15 2.15 -15.00
CA LYS A 76 24.71 2.23 -14.76
C LYS A 76 24.32 1.12 -13.80
N PHE A 77 23.63 1.51 -12.76
CA PHE A 77 22.97 0.58 -11.85
C PHE A 77 21.55 0.41 -12.37
N GLU A 78 21.30 -0.69 -13.05
CA GLU A 78 19.93 -1.04 -13.41
C GLU A 78 19.11 -1.23 -12.13
N ASP A 79 17.82 -0.98 -12.23
CA ASP A 79 16.89 -1.22 -11.12
C ASP A 79 16.77 -2.75 -10.95
N ASN A 80 17.76 -3.36 -10.29
CA ASN A 80 17.83 -4.81 -10.04
C ASN A 80 16.63 -5.32 -9.23
N LEU A 81 15.74 -4.42 -8.81
CA LEU A 81 14.50 -4.79 -8.13
C LEU A 81 13.53 -5.60 -9.02
N ARG A 82 13.72 -5.58 -10.32
CA ARG A 82 12.93 -6.36 -11.28
C ARG A 82 13.59 -7.66 -11.72
N ASP A 83 14.83 -7.86 -11.30
CA ASP A 83 15.57 -9.08 -11.63
C ASP A 83 14.98 -10.28 -10.87
N PRO A 84 14.44 -11.29 -11.55
CA PRO A 84 13.88 -12.47 -10.91
C PRO A 84 14.92 -13.25 -10.12
N GLU A 85 16.20 -13.24 -10.53
CA GLU A 85 17.27 -13.98 -9.86
C GLU A 85 17.53 -13.46 -8.45
N ARG A 86 17.32 -12.15 -8.21
CA ARG A 86 17.43 -11.54 -6.88
C ARG A 86 16.48 -12.18 -5.85
N TYR A 87 15.35 -12.69 -6.31
CA TYR A 87 14.30 -13.27 -5.47
C TYR A 87 14.23 -14.80 -5.58
N ALA A 88 15.22 -15.41 -6.21
CA ALA A 88 15.29 -16.86 -6.35
C ALA A 88 15.26 -17.53 -4.98
N GLY A 89 14.38 -18.52 -4.83
CA GLY A 89 14.19 -19.24 -3.57
C GLY A 89 13.31 -18.56 -2.52
N GLN A 90 12.87 -17.33 -2.75
CA GLN A 90 11.94 -16.67 -1.82
C GLN A 90 10.51 -17.18 -1.98
N LEU A 91 9.75 -17.15 -0.87
CA LEU A 91 8.34 -17.51 -0.87
C LEU A 91 7.52 -16.42 -1.57
N SER A 92 6.66 -16.83 -2.50
CA SER A 92 5.86 -15.93 -3.33
C SER A 92 4.37 -15.94 -3.02
N LYS A 93 3.93 -16.71 -2.02
CA LYS A 93 2.53 -16.88 -1.65
C LYS A 93 2.34 -16.57 -0.16
N ALA A 94 1.18 -16.06 0.20
CA ALA A 94 0.83 -15.81 1.60
C ALA A 94 -0.64 -16.10 1.87
N ILE A 95 -0.93 -16.60 3.07
CA ILE A 95 -2.27 -16.56 3.65
C ILE A 95 -2.31 -15.36 4.59
N LYS A 96 -3.36 -14.56 4.51
CA LYS A 96 -3.53 -13.32 5.28
C LYS A 96 -4.81 -13.37 6.09
N LEU A 97 -4.76 -12.84 7.31
CA LEU A 97 -5.91 -12.57 8.15
C LEU A 97 -6.01 -11.05 8.34
N ASN A 98 -7.16 -10.48 8.07
CA ASN A 98 -7.41 -9.09 8.40
C ASN A 98 -7.65 -8.98 9.91
N PHE A 99 -6.63 -8.51 10.63
CA PHE A 99 -6.62 -8.49 12.08
C PHE A 99 -7.69 -7.57 12.68
N LEU A 100 -7.93 -6.43 12.04
CA LEU A 100 -8.92 -5.46 12.52
C LEU A 100 -10.36 -5.85 12.18
N SER A 101 -10.56 -6.78 11.26
CA SER A 101 -11.91 -7.16 10.80
C SER A 101 -12.84 -7.63 11.92
N ALA A 102 -12.28 -8.34 12.91
CA ALA A 102 -13.06 -8.82 14.06
C ALA A 102 -13.67 -7.67 14.89
N LEU A 103 -12.99 -6.52 14.97
CA LEU A 103 -13.48 -5.31 15.64
C LEU A 103 -14.63 -4.63 14.87
N TYR A 104 -14.75 -4.90 13.59
CA TYR A 104 -15.82 -4.40 12.71
C TYR A 104 -16.94 -5.41 12.53
N GLY A 105 -16.89 -6.56 13.21
CA GLY A 105 -17.96 -7.57 13.18
C GLY A 105 -17.89 -8.56 12.03
N TYR A 106 -16.71 -8.75 11.42
CA TYR A 106 -16.49 -9.77 10.40
C TYR A 106 -15.09 -10.40 10.57
N THR A 107 -14.86 -11.51 9.91
CA THR A 107 -13.54 -12.13 9.80
C THR A 107 -13.23 -12.34 8.33
N GLU A 108 -12.05 -11.89 7.89
CA GLU A 108 -11.59 -11.99 6.50
C GLU A 108 -10.28 -12.74 6.42
N ILE A 109 -10.25 -13.77 5.57
CA ILE A 109 -9.05 -14.55 5.25
C ILE A 109 -8.77 -14.39 3.74
N GLY A 110 -7.54 -14.07 3.41
CA GLY A 110 -7.09 -13.86 2.04
C GLY A 110 -5.93 -14.78 1.67
N TYR A 111 -5.80 -14.98 0.37
CA TYR A 111 -4.65 -15.59 -0.27
C TYR A 111 -4.04 -14.61 -1.26
N GLU A 112 -2.73 -14.43 -1.16
CA GLU A 112 -1.96 -13.61 -2.09
C GLU A 112 -0.89 -14.45 -2.78
N LYS A 113 -0.71 -14.22 -4.10
CA LYS A 113 0.40 -14.75 -4.88
C LYS A 113 1.10 -13.62 -5.60
N SER A 114 2.37 -13.41 -5.30
CA SER A 114 3.24 -12.51 -6.04
C SER A 114 3.64 -13.16 -7.38
N THR A 115 3.58 -12.37 -8.45
CA THR A 115 3.99 -12.76 -9.81
C THR A 115 5.28 -12.06 -10.24
N GLY A 116 5.85 -11.24 -9.36
CA GLY A 116 7.05 -10.46 -9.58
C GLY A 116 7.11 -9.30 -8.60
N TYR A 117 8.23 -8.60 -8.58
CA TYR A 117 8.41 -7.46 -7.69
C TYR A 117 7.32 -6.38 -7.90
N GLY A 118 6.56 -6.10 -6.84
CA GLY A 118 5.43 -5.16 -6.87
C GLY A 118 4.22 -5.62 -7.68
N LYS A 119 4.16 -6.89 -8.09
CA LYS A 119 3.05 -7.47 -8.85
C LYS A 119 2.51 -8.71 -8.16
N GLY A 120 1.21 -8.88 -8.20
CA GLY A 120 0.57 -10.06 -7.62
C GLY A 120 -0.94 -9.95 -7.65
N PHE A 121 -1.61 -11.02 -7.30
CA PHE A 121 -3.05 -11.00 -7.12
C PHE A 121 -3.41 -11.44 -5.69
N GLU A 122 -4.51 -10.93 -5.19
CA GLU A 122 -5.05 -11.24 -3.89
C GLU A 122 -6.53 -11.55 -4.04
N VAL A 123 -6.95 -12.62 -3.38
CA VAL A 123 -8.37 -12.98 -3.24
C VAL A 123 -8.66 -13.18 -1.77
N SER A 124 -9.82 -12.76 -1.29
CA SER A 124 -10.22 -13.05 0.08
C SER A 124 -11.71 -13.37 0.20
N VAL A 125 -12.03 -14.05 1.28
CA VAL A 125 -13.39 -14.37 1.70
C VAL A 125 -13.58 -13.87 3.11
N GLY A 126 -14.70 -13.22 3.36
CA GLY A 126 -15.06 -12.77 4.69
C GLY A 126 -16.42 -13.28 5.13
N ILE A 127 -16.54 -13.54 6.44
CA ILE A 127 -17.76 -13.95 7.11
C ILE A 127 -18.22 -12.79 8.00
N ILE A 128 -19.34 -12.18 7.63
CA ILE A 128 -19.97 -11.11 8.41
C ILE A 128 -20.73 -11.76 9.57
N GLY A 129 -20.58 -11.20 10.78
CA GLY A 129 -21.10 -11.77 12.01
C GLY A 129 -20.11 -12.67 12.75
N ALA A 130 -19.00 -13.06 12.12
CA ALA A 130 -17.91 -13.76 12.78
C ALA A 130 -16.91 -12.72 13.36
N GLY A 131 -17.26 -12.18 14.51
CA GLY A 131 -16.46 -11.19 15.23
C GLY A 131 -17.32 -10.55 16.33
N LYS A 132 -16.69 -10.16 17.41
CA LYS A 132 -17.36 -9.30 18.41
C LYS A 132 -16.98 -7.87 18.09
N SER A 133 -17.83 -7.16 17.37
CA SER A 133 -17.64 -5.74 17.20
C SER A 133 -17.76 -5.03 18.54
N GLY A 134 -16.64 -4.64 19.11
CA GLY A 134 -16.63 -3.76 20.28
C GLY A 134 -16.91 -2.30 19.94
N ILE A 135 -16.69 -1.93 18.67
CA ILE A 135 -16.77 -0.53 18.19
C ILE A 135 -18.11 -0.25 17.51
N LEU A 136 -18.72 -1.25 16.88
CA LEU A 136 -19.86 -1.09 15.98
C LEU A 136 -21.06 -1.97 16.32
N ASN A 137 -21.05 -2.67 17.45
CA ASN A 137 -22.22 -3.36 17.96
C ASN A 137 -23.19 -2.35 18.58
N TYR A 138 -23.80 -1.57 17.73
CA TYR A 138 -24.93 -0.77 18.16
C TYR A 138 -26.13 -1.67 18.27
N ASN A 139 -26.43 -2.06 19.49
CA ASN A 139 -27.75 -2.50 19.83
C ASN A 139 -28.66 -1.27 19.75
N TYR A 140 -29.69 -1.34 18.94
CA TYR A 140 -30.69 -0.28 18.93
C TYR A 140 -31.50 -0.37 20.24
N TYR A 141 -31.54 0.70 21.00
CA TYR A 141 -32.51 0.81 22.08
C TYR A 141 -33.64 1.69 21.62
N TYR A 142 -34.81 1.10 21.49
CA TYR A 142 -36.01 1.84 21.17
C TYR A 142 -36.99 1.74 22.31
N SER A 143 -37.51 2.88 22.79
CA SER A 143 -38.34 2.95 24.01
C SER A 143 -39.57 2.03 24.00
N GLN A 144 -40.07 1.69 22.82
CA GLN A 144 -41.24 0.84 22.68
C GLN A 144 -40.92 -0.66 22.50
N ILE A 145 -39.73 -1.00 22.01
CA ILE A 145 -39.35 -2.39 21.68
C ILE A 145 -38.23 -2.90 22.58
N GLY A 146 -37.50 -1.99 23.26
CA GLY A 146 -36.33 -2.31 24.04
C GLY A 146 -35.06 -2.45 23.18
N GLU A 147 -34.13 -3.28 23.59
CA GLU A 147 -32.86 -3.51 22.93
C GLU A 147 -33.02 -4.43 21.72
N VAL A 148 -32.68 -3.96 20.54
CA VAL A 148 -32.68 -4.73 19.29
C VAL A 148 -31.24 -5.00 18.86
N LYS A 149 -30.84 -6.27 18.82
CA LYS A 149 -29.52 -6.71 18.33
C LYS A 149 -29.57 -6.85 16.81
N ARG A 150 -28.58 -6.28 16.12
CA ARG A 150 -28.48 -6.39 14.65
C ARG A 150 -28.32 -7.83 14.16
N ASN A 151 -27.54 -8.65 14.87
CA ASN A 151 -27.25 -10.05 14.55
C ASN A 151 -26.92 -10.25 13.05
N PRO A 152 -25.89 -9.58 12.52
CA PRO A 152 -25.56 -9.73 11.13
C PRO A 152 -25.03 -11.13 10.84
N PHE A 153 -25.41 -11.66 9.65
CA PHE A 153 -24.85 -12.89 9.13
C PHE A 153 -24.78 -12.86 7.62
N GLY A 154 -23.60 -13.09 7.07
CA GLY A 154 -23.39 -13.11 5.63
C GLY A 154 -21.96 -13.39 5.24
N VAL A 155 -21.71 -13.27 3.95
CA VAL A 155 -20.40 -13.51 3.35
C VAL A 155 -20.07 -12.45 2.32
N PHE A 156 -18.79 -12.23 2.10
CA PHE A 156 -18.30 -11.42 0.99
C PHE A 156 -17.02 -12.02 0.42
N PHE A 157 -16.75 -11.62 -0.80
CA PHE A 157 -15.59 -11.98 -1.56
C PHE A 157 -14.88 -10.72 -2.05
N THR A 158 -13.55 -10.74 -2.07
CA THR A 158 -12.76 -9.68 -2.69
C THR A 158 -11.74 -10.27 -3.64
N THR A 159 -11.45 -9.53 -4.71
CA THR A 159 -10.36 -9.87 -5.63
C THR A 159 -9.69 -8.61 -6.13
N GLY A 160 -8.38 -8.64 -6.19
CA GLY A 160 -7.59 -7.51 -6.65
C GLY A 160 -6.24 -7.92 -7.22
N PHE A 161 -5.68 -7.04 -8.04
CA PHE A 161 -4.39 -7.24 -8.66
C PHE A 161 -3.45 -6.12 -8.25
N LYS A 162 -2.32 -6.47 -7.60
CA LYS A 162 -1.27 -5.53 -7.24
C LYS A 162 -0.43 -5.19 -8.46
N PHE A 163 -0.26 -3.91 -8.73
CA PHE A 163 0.63 -3.43 -9.75
C PHE A 163 1.26 -2.11 -9.34
N GLY A 164 2.53 -1.97 -9.63
CA GLY A 164 3.26 -0.74 -9.42
C GLY A 164 3.63 -0.50 -7.96
N LYS A 165 4.75 0.16 -7.81
CA LYS A 165 5.20 0.77 -6.57
C LYS A 165 4.78 2.22 -6.56
N LEU A 166 4.14 2.63 -5.47
CA LEU A 166 4.09 4.03 -5.13
C LEU A 166 5.51 4.51 -4.77
N PRO A 167 5.86 5.76 -5.06
CA PRO A 167 7.09 6.33 -4.54
C PRO A 167 7.16 6.16 -3.03
N ASP A 168 8.26 5.64 -2.53
CA ASP A 168 8.45 5.28 -1.11
C ASP A 168 8.21 6.42 -0.11
N PHE A 169 8.17 7.68 -0.58
CA PHE A 169 7.89 8.83 0.29
C PHE A 169 6.41 8.98 0.66
N ILE A 170 5.49 8.29 -0.05
CA ILE A 170 4.04 8.45 0.18
C ILE A 170 3.60 7.69 1.43
N LEU A 171 4.18 6.51 1.69
CA LEU A 171 3.82 5.68 2.84
C LEU A 171 5.05 5.25 3.64
N PHE A 172 5.20 5.80 4.85
CA PHE A 172 6.14 5.34 5.89
C PHE A 172 7.63 5.24 5.50
N GLY A 173 8.10 6.06 4.56
CA GLY A 173 9.52 6.11 4.18
C GLY A 173 9.97 4.93 3.33
N ARG A 174 11.26 4.89 3.01
CA ARG A 174 11.85 3.84 2.16
C ARG A 174 11.94 2.51 2.89
N SER A 175 11.55 1.44 2.22
CA SER A 175 11.89 0.09 2.67
C SER A 175 12.99 -0.51 1.80
N LYS A 176 13.91 -1.24 2.41
CA LYS A 176 14.81 -2.11 1.67
C LYS A 176 13.95 -3.15 0.94
N ALA A 177 14.12 -3.26 -0.36
CA ALA A 177 13.44 -4.29 -1.13
C ALA A 177 14.17 -5.63 -0.95
N SER A 178 14.10 -6.18 0.26
CA SER A 178 14.76 -7.43 0.62
C SER A 178 13.95 -8.66 0.22
N HIS A 179 12.64 -8.48 -0.03
CA HIS A 179 11.74 -9.60 -0.32
C HIS A 179 10.78 -9.25 -1.46
N LEU A 180 10.43 -10.26 -2.29
CA LEU A 180 9.54 -10.14 -3.45
C LEU A 180 8.18 -9.52 -3.11
N MET A 181 7.62 -9.89 -1.95
CA MET A 181 6.31 -9.41 -1.48
C MET A 181 6.41 -8.13 -0.65
N GLN A 182 7.59 -7.57 -0.43
CA GLN A 182 7.77 -6.38 0.39
C GLN A 182 7.69 -5.09 -0.43
N GLY A 183 7.09 -4.07 0.14
CA GLY A 183 7.04 -2.73 -0.44
C GLY A 183 5.65 -2.12 -0.51
N THR A 184 5.58 -0.93 -1.08
CA THR A 184 4.33 -0.22 -1.35
C THR A 184 3.65 -0.78 -2.59
N TYR A 185 2.32 -0.72 -2.63
CA TYR A 185 1.56 -1.21 -3.79
C TYR A 185 0.31 -0.37 -4.03
N VAL A 186 -0.18 -0.47 -5.26
CA VAL A 186 -1.52 -0.04 -5.68
C VAL A 186 -2.27 -1.27 -6.16
N LYS A 187 -3.52 -1.40 -5.75
CA LYS A 187 -4.35 -2.55 -6.06
C LYS A 187 -5.79 -2.12 -6.36
N PRO A 188 -6.26 -2.15 -7.61
CA PRO A 188 -7.69 -2.14 -7.87
C PRO A 188 -8.31 -3.39 -7.25
N LEU A 189 -9.42 -3.19 -6.57
CA LEU A 189 -10.05 -4.19 -5.74
C LEU A 189 -11.56 -4.17 -5.96
N LEU A 190 -12.14 -5.34 -6.18
CA LEU A 190 -13.57 -5.57 -6.28
C LEU A 190 -14.05 -6.22 -4.99
N TYR A 191 -15.13 -5.69 -4.42
CA TYR A 191 -15.91 -6.28 -3.34
C TYR A 191 -17.26 -6.73 -3.85
N LEU A 192 -17.70 -7.91 -3.43
CA LEU A 192 -19.05 -8.42 -3.64
C LEU A 192 -19.52 -9.17 -2.39
N GLY A 193 -20.65 -8.82 -1.84
CA GLY A 193 -21.14 -9.45 -0.63
C GLY A 193 -22.65 -9.42 -0.46
N ASN A 194 -23.11 -10.29 0.44
CA ASN A 194 -24.49 -10.35 0.86
C ASN A 194 -24.56 -10.71 2.34
N TYR A 195 -25.44 -10.04 3.08
CA TYR A 195 -25.71 -10.36 4.47
C TYR A 195 -27.14 -10.06 4.86
N LYS A 196 -27.58 -10.66 5.95
CA LYS A 196 -28.86 -10.39 6.60
C LYS A 196 -28.60 -9.79 7.98
N GLU A 197 -29.40 -8.80 8.36
CA GLU A 197 -29.38 -8.23 9.71
C GLU A 197 -30.76 -7.83 10.16
N ASN A 198 -30.94 -7.70 11.47
CA ASN A 198 -32.17 -7.15 12.03
C ASN A 198 -32.12 -5.62 11.93
N ARG A 199 -33.29 -5.02 11.69
CA ARG A 199 -33.50 -3.58 11.71
C ARG A 199 -34.83 -3.23 12.35
N ILE A 200 -34.98 -2.00 12.79
CA ILE A 200 -36.27 -1.45 13.23
C ILE A 200 -37.01 -1.01 11.97
N VAL A 201 -38.28 -1.44 11.85
CA VAL A 201 -39.17 -1.08 10.78
C VAL A 201 -40.32 -0.28 11.38
N ASP A 202 -40.53 0.91 10.84
CA ASP A 202 -41.71 1.74 11.16
C ASP A 202 -42.94 1.21 10.37
N LYS A 203 -43.99 0.87 11.06
CA LYS A 203 -45.29 0.40 10.50
C LYS A 203 -46.32 1.52 10.39
N GLY A 204 -45.97 2.72 10.78
CA GLY A 204 -46.89 3.82 10.91
C GLY A 204 -47.61 3.85 12.27
N ASN A 205 -48.32 4.95 12.55
CA ASN A 205 -49.02 5.16 13.82
C ASN A 205 -48.17 4.96 15.08
N ASN A 206 -46.89 5.36 15.01
CA ASN A 206 -45.88 5.16 16.08
C ASN A 206 -45.70 3.67 16.47
N THR A 207 -45.95 2.75 15.56
CA THR A 207 -45.74 1.31 15.82
C THR A 207 -44.45 0.86 15.15
N TYR A 208 -43.54 0.24 15.91
CA TYR A 208 -42.24 -0.21 15.45
C TYR A 208 -42.08 -1.70 15.70
N GLU A 209 -41.50 -2.40 14.75
CA GLU A 209 -41.24 -3.83 14.83
C GLU A 209 -39.78 -4.17 14.46
N VAL A 210 -39.31 -5.31 14.96
CA VAL A 210 -38.03 -5.88 14.51
C VAL A 210 -38.26 -6.64 13.22
N GLY A 211 -37.77 -6.10 12.12
CA GLY A 211 -37.75 -6.75 10.81
C GLY A 211 -36.37 -7.27 10.47
N LYS A 212 -36.28 -8.07 9.41
CA LYS A 212 -35.00 -8.50 8.79
C LYS A 212 -34.82 -7.79 7.47
N GLN A 213 -33.59 -7.37 7.17
CA GLN A 213 -33.21 -6.94 5.83
C GLN A 213 -32.11 -7.84 5.27
N ASN A 214 -32.19 -8.06 3.95
CA ASN A 214 -31.14 -8.69 3.17
C ASN A 214 -30.42 -7.61 2.39
N VAL A 215 -29.12 -7.46 2.64
CA VAL A 215 -28.28 -6.44 2.02
C VAL A 215 -27.33 -7.11 1.05
N THR A 216 -27.41 -6.71 -0.22
CA THR A 216 -26.40 -7.03 -1.22
C THR A 216 -25.58 -5.77 -1.46
N PHE A 217 -24.26 -5.90 -1.45
CA PHE A 217 -23.37 -4.79 -1.67
C PHE A 217 -22.22 -5.15 -2.60
N GLY A 218 -21.67 -4.14 -3.24
CA GLY A 218 -20.49 -4.24 -4.07
C GLY A 218 -19.71 -2.94 -4.02
N ALA A 219 -18.41 -3.01 -4.26
CA ALA A 219 -17.57 -1.84 -4.39
C ALA A 219 -16.42 -2.09 -5.35
N LEU A 220 -16.05 -1.06 -6.09
CA LEU A 220 -14.81 -1.01 -6.86
C LEU A 220 -13.95 0.09 -6.25
N GLN A 221 -12.76 -0.30 -5.76
CA GLN A 221 -11.85 0.60 -5.05
C GLN A 221 -10.44 0.51 -5.64
N ILE A 222 -9.67 1.56 -5.42
CA ILE A 222 -8.22 1.52 -5.52
C ILE A 222 -7.69 1.46 -4.10
N GLU A 223 -7.05 0.35 -3.76
CA GLU A 223 -6.37 0.15 -2.49
C GLU A 223 -4.90 0.53 -2.66
N VAL A 224 -4.39 1.32 -1.73
CA VAL A 224 -2.97 1.60 -1.57
C VAL A 224 -2.52 1.02 -0.25
N GLY A 225 -1.33 0.42 -0.25
CA GLY A 225 -0.85 -0.22 0.96
C GLY A 225 0.65 -0.41 0.96
N ARG A 226 1.12 -0.92 2.08
CA ARG A 226 2.51 -1.29 2.26
C ARG A 226 2.61 -2.60 3.01
N GLN A 227 3.48 -3.46 2.49
CA GLN A 227 3.80 -4.75 3.07
C GLN A 227 5.22 -4.78 3.60
N TRP A 228 5.39 -5.38 4.77
CA TRP A 228 6.68 -5.74 5.37
C TRP A 228 6.74 -7.24 5.53
N VAL A 229 7.88 -7.82 5.16
CA VAL A 229 8.18 -9.23 5.43
C VAL A 229 9.16 -9.29 6.59
N LEU A 230 8.79 -10.05 7.62
CA LEU A 230 9.52 -10.19 8.86
C LEU A 230 10.00 -11.63 9.01
N GLY A 231 11.34 -11.82 9.09
CA GLY A 231 11.94 -13.14 9.29
C GLY A 231 11.56 -14.16 8.21
N ASP A 232 11.39 -13.73 6.95
CA ASP A 232 11.09 -14.54 5.77
C ASP A 232 9.83 -15.41 5.85
N LYS A 233 9.01 -15.23 6.87
CA LYS A 233 7.78 -16.02 7.11
C LYS A 233 6.54 -15.20 7.40
N PHE A 234 6.68 -14.08 8.07
CA PHE A 234 5.56 -13.25 8.49
C PHE A 234 5.42 -12.04 7.57
N LEU A 235 4.20 -11.65 7.32
CA LEU A 235 3.86 -10.48 6.52
C LEU A 235 2.92 -9.58 7.33
N LEU A 236 3.27 -8.29 7.39
CA LEU A 236 2.41 -7.23 7.89
C LEU A 236 2.01 -6.36 6.69
N ASP A 237 0.73 -6.12 6.51
CA ASP A 237 0.16 -5.33 5.43
C ASP A 237 -0.80 -4.28 6.00
N ILE A 238 -0.50 -3.01 5.78
CA ILE A 238 -1.36 -1.89 6.17
C ILE A 238 -1.87 -1.25 4.88
N TYR A 239 -3.17 -1.06 4.79
CA TYR A 239 -3.81 -0.59 3.57
C TYR A 239 -4.97 0.35 3.84
N GLU A 240 -5.25 1.18 2.86
CA GLU A 240 -6.46 1.97 2.72
C GLU A 240 -6.99 1.85 1.30
N GLY A 241 -8.30 1.87 1.14
CA GLY A 241 -8.98 1.77 -0.15
C GLY A 241 -10.03 2.86 -0.31
N LEU A 242 -10.07 3.45 -1.50
CA LEU A 242 -11.02 4.47 -1.89
C LEU A 242 -11.62 4.15 -3.25
N GLY A 243 -12.92 4.36 -3.41
CA GLY A 243 -13.61 4.11 -4.67
C GLY A 243 -15.10 4.37 -4.61
N TYR A 244 -15.86 3.57 -5.35
CA TYR A 244 -17.31 3.65 -5.36
C TYR A 244 -17.94 2.33 -4.91
N GLY A 245 -19.01 2.46 -4.11
CA GLY A 245 -19.78 1.32 -3.61
C GLY A 245 -21.27 1.47 -3.89
N VAL A 246 -21.90 0.34 -4.04
CA VAL A 246 -23.34 0.21 -4.21
C VAL A 246 -23.89 -0.77 -3.19
N ASP A 247 -25.05 -0.50 -2.66
CA ASP A 247 -25.82 -1.42 -1.83
C ASP A 247 -27.30 -1.09 -1.87
N ASN A 248 -28.12 -2.03 -1.39
CA ASN A 248 -29.56 -1.86 -1.20
C ASN A 248 -29.93 -1.73 0.28
N LYS A 249 -28.96 -1.35 1.14
CA LYS A 249 -29.20 -1.17 2.56
C LYS A 249 -30.19 -0.05 2.80
N LYS A 250 -31.21 -0.33 3.59
CA LYS A 250 -32.16 0.67 4.08
C LYS A 250 -31.75 1.10 5.46
N SER A 251 -31.67 2.39 5.72
CA SER A 251 -31.35 2.93 7.04
C SER A 251 -32.38 2.48 8.07
N SER A 252 -31.91 2.23 9.27
CA SER A 252 -32.73 2.19 10.46
C SER A 252 -32.68 3.54 11.14
N TYR A 253 -33.75 3.94 11.83
CA TYR A 253 -33.90 5.24 12.50
C TYR A 253 -32.77 5.62 13.49
N GLN A 254 -31.86 4.71 13.78
CA GLN A 254 -30.75 4.91 14.73
C GLN A 254 -29.39 4.41 14.19
N ASP A 255 -29.19 4.43 12.89
CA ASP A 255 -27.86 4.12 12.34
C ASP A 255 -26.87 5.27 12.62
N LEU A 256 -25.61 4.93 12.90
CA LEU A 256 -24.52 5.89 13.10
C LEU A 256 -24.34 6.90 11.98
N PHE A 257 -24.73 6.52 10.78
CA PHE A 257 -24.69 7.34 9.59
C PHE A 257 -26.13 7.71 9.16
N TYR A 258 -27.02 7.86 10.15
CA TYR A 258 -28.38 8.28 9.89
C TYR A 258 -28.36 9.72 9.37
N ASP A 259 -28.72 9.84 8.13
CA ASP A 259 -29.11 11.09 7.50
C ASP A 259 -30.53 10.87 6.94
N ASP A 260 -31.41 11.83 7.07
CA ASP A 260 -32.82 11.78 6.61
C ASP A 260 -32.96 11.34 5.15
N ASP A 261 -31.87 11.47 4.36
CA ASP A 261 -31.79 11.10 2.95
C ASP A 261 -31.29 9.67 2.67
N ASN A 262 -31.06 8.83 3.67
CA ASN A 262 -30.54 7.47 3.48
C ASN A 262 -29.15 7.44 2.80
N SER A 263 -28.28 8.39 3.15
CA SER A 263 -27.15 8.79 2.35
C SER A 263 -25.89 7.97 2.57
N SER A 264 -25.77 7.22 3.67
CA SER A 264 -24.54 6.48 3.98
C SER A 264 -24.85 5.08 4.50
N ALA A 265 -23.92 4.14 4.31
CA ALA A 265 -24.07 2.77 4.79
C ALA A 265 -22.73 2.18 5.27
N PHE A 266 -22.78 1.42 6.34
CA PHE A 266 -21.68 0.58 6.78
C PHE A 266 -22.06 -0.88 6.50
N ASN A 267 -21.32 -1.51 5.58
CA ASN A 267 -21.55 -2.87 5.09
C ASN A 267 -20.57 -3.88 5.70
N TYR A 268 -20.03 -3.60 6.89
CA TYR A 268 -18.99 -4.38 7.60
C TYR A 268 -17.66 -4.37 6.86
N ALA A 269 -17.58 -4.96 5.66
CA ALA A 269 -16.36 -5.02 4.86
C ALA A 269 -15.96 -3.68 4.23
N ASN A 270 -16.90 -2.75 4.03
CA ASN A 270 -16.64 -1.41 3.53
C ASN A 270 -17.65 -0.39 4.05
N ALA A 271 -17.26 0.86 4.06
CA ALA A 271 -18.15 1.99 4.32
C ALA A 271 -18.50 2.68 3.01
N ARG A 272 -19.75 3.11 2.87
CA ARG A 272 -20.22 3.95 1.77
C ARG A 272 -20.78 5.26 2.31
N VAL A 273 -20.28 6.35 1.78
CA VAL A 273 -20.76 7.73 2.06
C VAL A 273 -21.52 8.26 0.85
N GLY A 274 -22.64 8.92 1.10
CA GLY A 274 -23.55 9.38 0.05
C GLY A 274 -24.54 8.31 -0.39
N LYS A 275 -25.51 8.69 -1.25
CA LYS A 275 -26.51 7.78 -1.83
C LYS A 275 -25.82 6.66 -2.61
N SER A 276 -26.47 5.51 -2.71
CA SER A 276 -26.01 4.38 -3.52
C SER A 276 -26.30 4.63 -5.02
N PRO A 277 -25.28 4.62 -5.91
CA PRO A 277 -23.85 4.44 -5.67
C PRO A 277 -23.19 5.66 -4.99
N GLY A 278 -22.28 5.43 -4.06
CA GLY A 278 -21.60 6.47 -3.30
C GLY A 278 -20.13 6.20 -3.09
N LEU A 279 -19.44 7.15 -2.45
CA LEU A 279 -18.02 7.01 -2.15
C LEU A 279 -17.80 5.87 -1.17
N SER A 280 -16.93 4.91 -1.53
CA SER A 280 -16.62 3.75 -0.71
C SER A 280 -15.18 3.79 -0.23
N PHE A 281 -14.97 3.46 1.05
CA PHE A 281 -13.64 3.38 1.61
C PHE A 281 -13.48 2.20 2.56
N THR A 282 -12.23 1.76 2.68
CA THR A 282 -11.78 0.70 3.58
C THR A 282 -10.46 1.06 4.20
N PHE A 283 -10.20 0.49 5.35
CA PHE A 283 -8.91 0.57 6.02
C PHE A 283 -8.67 -0.72 6.79
N GLY A 284 -7.44 -1.20 6.82
CA GLY A 284 -7.16 -2.42 7.57
C GLY A 284 -5.69 -2.72 7.79
N ILE A 285 -5.48 -3.72 8.65
CA ILE A 285 -4.18 -4.33 8.93
C ILE A 285 -4.34 -5.82 8.73
N LYS A 286 -3.56 -6.39 7.77
CA LYS A 286 -3.52 -7.82 7.54
C LYS A 286 -2.22 -8.40 8.07
N LEU A 287 -2.34 -9.49 8.82
CA LEU A 287 -1.22 -10.33 9.23
C LEU A 287 -1.19 -11.54 8.31
N GLY A 288 -0.03 -11.84 7.73
CA GLY A 288 0.14 -12.93 6.79
C GLY A 288 1.21 -13.90 7.18
N TRP A 289 1.09 -15.12 6.65
CA TRP A 289 2.08 -16.17 6.73
C TRP A 289 2.47 -16.55 5.32
N LEU A 290 3.78 -16.50 5.03
CA LEU A 290 4.34 -16.91 3.74
C LEU A 290 4.34 -18.44 3.63
N ILE A 291 3.90 -18.95 2.48
CA ILE A 291 3.78 -20.37 2.19
C ILE A 291 4.47 -20.74 0.88
N LYS A 292 4.83 -22.03 0.72
CA LYS A 292 5.44 -22.56 -0.51
C LYS A 292 4.47 -22.64 -1.70
#